data_b54006c14de7160cc27bca03239bc511
#
_entry.id   b54006c14de7160cc27bca03239bc511
#
_cell.length_a   1.000
_cell.length_b   1.000
_cell.length_c   1.000
_cell.angle_alpha   90.00
_cell.angle_beta   90.00
_cell.angle_gamma   90.00
#
_symmetry.space_group_name_H-M   'P 1'
#
loop_
_entity.id
_entity.type
_entity.pdbx_description
1 polymer ?
#
loop_
_entity_poly.entity_id
_entity_poly.type
_entity_poly.pdbx_seq_one_letter_code
_entity_poly.pdbx_strand_id
1 'polypeptide(L)'
;MMSCGSKKRIFLGIDTSCYTTSAACVCVNGNSAEIVCDERTLLKVAAGERGLRQSDAVFQHVRNLAEILPKIFKQIDRKDVAGVGVSVCPSGREGSYMPVFLAGKSHALSVSAALGVPVYEFTHQQGHIRAAAFDNESLLGKDFFAFHLSGGTSELLRIDSSLSDIKKIGGTTDINAGQLVDRLGVAMGLRFPAGKELEKIAAEALKNKSYADSGFVLPSSVRSLSCSFSGVETKAANALKNGEKHGTVAAAVYDCIARTLAKLVKNAIEFETENAARDACSISKCSIGDETASTKSFLFAGGVASSTILREMLADRLHKTPVELHFSRPVLSSDNAVGIAALAAEEDAFNGRTATPGGT
;
A
#
# COMPACT_ATOMS: atom_id res chain seq x y z
N MET A 1 36.76 15.73 21.72
CA MET A 1 36.27 15.22 20.42
C MET A 1 34.79 15.56 20.34
N MET A 2 34.45 16.61 19.61
CA MET A 2 33.04 17.00 19.38
C MET A 2 32.42 15.96 18.46
N SER A 3 31.35 15.32 18.90
CA SER A 3 30.54 14.44 18.04
C SER A 3 30.01 15.31 16.91
N CYS A 4 30.44 15.04 15.69
CA CYS A 4 29.85 15.60 14.49
C CYS A 4 28.41 15.10 14.43
N GLY A 5 27.47 15.89 14.97
CA GLY A 5 26.06 15.60 14.85
C GLY A 5 25.71 15.54 13.36
N SER A 6 25.24 14.40 12.87
CA SER A 6 24.82 14.26 11.49
C SER A 6 23.79 15.33 11.20
N LYS A 7 24.03 16.13 10.15
CA LYS A 7 23.13 17.23 9.77
C LYS A 7 21.76 16.62 9.44
N LYS A 8 20.73 17.10 10.12
CA LYS A 8 19.35 16.72 9.86
C LYS A 8 19.01 17.02 8.41
N ARG A 9 18.49 16.04 7.68
CA ARG A 9 18.12 16.17 6.27
C ARG A 9 16.65 15.85 6.12
N ILE A 10 15.88 16.79 5.61
CA ILE A 10 14.44 16.68 5.42
C ILE A 10 14.15 16.59 3.93
N PHE A 11 13.30 15.64 3.55
CA PHE A 11 12.79 15.47 2.19
C PHE A 11 11.30 15.76 2.17
N LEU A 12 10.89 16.67 1.28
CA LEU A 12 9.50 17.01 1.05
C LEU A 12 8.94 16.11 -0.04
N GLY A 13 7.84 15.40 0.23
CA GLY A 13 7.05 14.68 -0.77
C GLY A 13 5.79 15.45 -1.13
N ILE A 14 5.39 15.41 -2.41
CA ILE A 14 4.14 15.98 -2.91
C ILE A 14 3.43 14.92 -3.76
N ASP A 15 2.15 14.65 -3.46
CA ASP A 15 1.31 13.77 -4.26
C ASP A 15 -0.06 14.41 -4.51
N THR A 16 -0.44 14.50 -5.79
CA THR A 16 -1.72 15.05 -6.26
C THR A 16 -2.49 14.03 -7.09
N SER A 17 -2.41 12.77 -6.67
CA SER A 17 -3.14 11.68 -7.30
C SER A 17 -4.61 11.67 -6.91
N CYS A 18 -5.45 11.22 -7.81
CA CYS A 18 -6.86 10.86 -7.58
C CYS A 18 -7.67 11.89 -6.79
N TYR A 19 -8.01 11.59 -5.54
CA TYR A 19 -8.92 12.39 -4.71
C TYR A 19 -8.27 13.02 -3.48
N THR A 20 -6.95 12.93 -3.35
CA THR A 20 -6.23 13.47 -2.19
C THR A 20 -5.08 14.36 -2.63
N THR A 21 -5.07 15.60 -2.17
CA THR A 21 -3.88 16.46 -2.22
C THR A 21 -3.07 16.19 -0.97
N SER A 22 -1.82 15.79 -1.08
CA SER A 22 -0.97 15.52 0.06
C SER A 22 0.44 16.08 -0.08
N ALA A 23 1.01 16.50 1.04
CA ALA A 23 2.42 16.83 1.18
C ALA A 23 2.90 16.34 2.55
N ALA A 24 4.09 15.76 2.58
CA ALA A 24 4.68 15.21 3.80
C ALA A 24 6.18 15.47 3.84
N CYS A 25 6.75 15.50 5.05
CA CYS A 25 8.19 15.56 5.24
C CYS A 25 8.70 14.34 5.99
N VAL A 26 9.76 13.75 5.46
CA VAL A 26 10.53 12.70 6.11
C VAL A 26 11.91 13.25 6.46
N CYS A 27 12.31 13.07 7.72
CA CYS A 27 13.65 13.38 8.20
C CYS A 27 14.49 12.11 8.19
N VAL A 28 15.67 12.18 7.59
CA VAL A 28 16.64 11.09 7.61
C VAL A 28 17.82 11.48 8.52
N ASN A 29 18.15 10.56 9.43
CA ASN A 29 19.29 10.68 10.33
C ASN A 29 20.05 9.34 10.34
N GLY A 30 21.13 9.27 9.59
CA GLY A 30 21.83 8.00 9.36
C GLY A 30 20.93 7.00 8.59
N ASN A 31 20.70 5.84 9.20
CA ASN A 31 19.87 4.78 8.61
C ASN A 31 18.40 4.85 9.04
N SER A 32 18.00 5.79 9.88
CA SER A 32 16.61 5.92 10.34
C SER A 32 15.87 7.03 9.58
N ALA A 33 14.61 6.76 9.26
CA ALA A 33 13.69 7.72 8.67
C ALA A 33 12.50 7.97 9.61
N GLU A 34 12.13 9.24 9.79
CA GLU A 34 11.02 9.65 10.65
C GLU A 34 10.07 10.58 9.87
N ILE A 35 8.77 10.37 10.04
CA ILE A 35 7.76 11.27 9.48
C ILE A 35 7.68 12.50 10.37
N VAL A 36 8.08 13.66 9.85
CA VAL A 36 8.05 14.94 10.57
C VAL A 36 6.66 15.58 10.50
N CYS A 37 6.05 15.54 9.32
CA CYS A 37 4.71 16.05 9.10
C CYS A 37 4.05 15.37 7.90
N ASP A 38 2.71 15.35 7.89
CA ASP A 38 1.88 14.72 6.87
C ASP A 38 0.54 15.45 6.80
N GLU A 39 0.39 16.28 5.79
CA GLU A 39 -0.78 17.13 5.56
C GLU A 39 -1.55 16.63 4.34
N ARG A 40 -2.86 16.42 4.50
CA ARG A 40 -3.74 15.88 3.46
C ARG A 40 -5.04 16.64 3.38
N THR A 41 -5.55 16.83 2.16
CA THR A 41 -6.87 17.42 1.90
C THR A 41 -7.57 16.61 0.83
N LEU A 42 -8.74 16.06 1.17
CA LEU A 42 -9.59 15.37 0.21
C LEU A 42 -10.21 16.36 -0.76
N LEU A 43 -10.29 15.97 -2.02
CA LEU A 43 -11.04 16.71 -3.03
C LEU A 43 -12.55 16.59 -2.75
N LYS A 44 -13.26 17.68 -3.01
CA LYS A 44 -14.72 17.73 -2.85
C LYS A 44 -15.38 17.23 -4.12
N VAL A 45 -16.18 16.19 -4.01
CA VAL A 45 -17.07 15.70 -5.07
C VAL A 45 -18.47 16.22 -4.80
N ALA A 46 -19.13 16.80 -5.80
CA ALA A 46 -20.50 17.32 -5.63
C ALA A 46 -21.48 16.17 -5.32
N ALA A 47 -22.49 16.47 -4.53
CA ALA A 47 -23.53 15.49 -4.21
C ALA A 47 -24.22 14.97 -5.48
N GLY A 48 -24.28 13.64 -5.65
CA GLY A 48 -24.86 12.98 -6.83
C GLY A 48 -23.87 12.69 -7.96
N GLU A 49 -22.65 13.25 -7.93
CA GLU A 49 -21.61 12.94 -8.90
C GLU A 49 -20.87 11.65 -8.51
N ARG A 50 -20.42 10.88 -9.51
CA ARG A 50 -19.68 9.61 -9.32
C ARG A 50 -18.17 9.78 -9.38
N GLY A 51 -17.67 11.03 -9.53
CA GLY A 51 -16.26 11.36 -9.64
C GLY A 51 -16.04 12.83 -9.99
N LEU A 52 -14.78 13.21 -10.23
CA LEU A 52 -14.39 14.56 -10.64
C LEU A 52 -13.87 14.55 -12.08
N ARG A 53 -14.17 15.61 -12.82
CA ARG A 53 -13.45 15.89 -14.07
C ARG A 53 -11.99 16.20 -13.74
N GLN A 54 -11.08 15.83 -14.62
CA GLN A 54 -9.65 16.06 -14.41
C GLN A 54 -9.32 17.55 -14.22
N SER A 55 -9.99 18.45 -14.95
CA SER A 55 -9.84 19.90 -14.80
C SER A 55 -10.21 20.39 -13.41
N ASP A 56 -11.32 19.89 -12.86
CA ASP A 56 -11.81 20.27 -11.54
C ASP A 56 -10.91 19.74 -10.44
N ALA A 57 -10.39 18.52 -10.63
CA ALA A 57 -9.40 17.93 -9.73
C ALA A 57 -8.09 18.74 -9.74
N VAL A 58 -7.54 19.09 -10.91
CA VAL A 58 -6.35 19.96 -11.04
C VAL A 58 -6.56 21.28 -10.30
N PHE A 59 -7.70 21.94 -10.53
CA PHE A 59 -8.02 23.21 -9.86
C PHE A 59 -8.03 23.07 -8.34
N GLN A 60 -8.67 22.02 -7.83
CA GLN A 60 -8.71 21.77 -6.39
C GLN A 60 -7.32 21.45 -5.83
N HIS A 61 -6.50 20.64 -6.52
CA HIS A 61 -5.13 20.34 -6.10
C HIS A 61 -4.28 21.60 -6.00
N VAL A 62 -4.34 22.49 -6.99
CA VAL A 62 -3.61 23.77 -6.97
C VAL A 62 -4.01 24.62 -5.76
N ARG A 63 -5.31 24.75 -5.48
CA ARG A 63 -5.80 25.46 -4.30
C ARG A 63 -5.35 24.81 -2.99
N ASN A 64 -5.47 23.51 -2.89
CA ASN A 64 -5.14 22.78 -1.67
C ASN A 64 -3.63 22.86 -1.38
N LEU A 65 -2.76 22.77 -2.41
CA LEU A 65 -1.31 22.90 -2.23
C LEU A 65 -0.93 24.29 -1.71
N ALA A 66 -1.63 25.35 -2.14
CA ALA A 66 -1.42 26.70 -1.62
C ALA A 66 -1.75 26.81 -0.11
N GLU A 67 -2.60 25.93 0.43
CA GLU A 67 -2.95 25.87 1.84
C GLU A 67 -2.05 24.90 2.62
N ILE A 68 -1.68 23.76 2.02
CA ILE A 68 -0.92 22.68 2.65
C ILE A 68 0.57 23.07 2.80
N LEU A 69 1.22 23.56 1.75
CA LEU A 69 2.66 23.86 1.77
C LEU A 69 3.05 24.87 2.85
N PRO A 70 2.31 25.98 3.09
CA PRO A 70 2.59 26.85 4.21
C PRO A 70 2.50 26.17 5.57
N LYS A 71 1.63 25.18 5.77
CA LYS A 71 1.53 24.42 7.02
C LYS A 71 2.77 23.54 7.21
N ILE A 72 3.21 22.86 6.16
CA ILE A 72 4.45 22.07 6.15
C ILE A 72 5.63 22.95 6.54
N PHE A 73 5.83 24.10 5.86
CA PHE A 73 6.96 25.00 6.12
C PHE A 73 6.91 25.76 7.47
N LYS A 74 5.82 25.65 8.21
CA LYS A 74 5.77 26.11 9.62
C LYS A 74 6.29 25.04 10.59
N GLN A 75 6.35 23.79 10.20
CA GLN A 75 6.74 22.65 11.03
C GLN A 75 8.21 22.25 10.86
N ILE A 76 8.91 22.79 9.86
CA ILE A 76 10.30 22.45 9.52
C ILE A 76 11.15 23.70 9.32
N ASP A 77 12.47 23.57 9.53
CA ASP A 77 13.40 24.60 9.04
C ASP A 77 13.70 24.36 7.54
N ARG A 78 13.47 25.38 6.74
CA ARG A 78 13.71 25.31 5.27
C ARG A 78 15.16 25.00 4.92
N LYS A 79 16.10 25.33 5.79
CA LYS A 79 17.54 25.08 5.60
C LYS A 79 17.89 23.60 5.71
N ASP A 80 17.03 22.81 6.35
CA ASP A 80 17.21 21.37 6.51
C ASP A 80 16.62 20.59 5.33
N VAL A 81 15.84 21.24 4.43
CA VAL A 81 15.30 20.59 3.24
C VAL A 81 16.44 20.27 2.28
N ALA A 82 16.59 18.99 1.97
CA ALA A 82 17.65 18.44 1.13
C ALA A 82 17.17 18.06 -0.28
N GLY A 83 15.86 17.85 -0.47
CA GLY A 83 15.27 17.49 -1.75
C GLY A 83 13.76 17.49 -1.73
N VAL A 84 13.16 17.49 -2.92
CA VAL A 84 11.72 17.42 -3.13
C VAL A 84 11.39 16.21 -3.99
N GLY A 85 10.56 15.29 -3.49
CA GLY A 85 9.97 14.21 -4.25
C GLY A 85 8.58 14.59 -4.77
N VAL A 86 8.21 14.07 -5.94
CA VAL A 86 6.87 14.29 -6.49
C VAL A 86 6.38 13.08 -7.29
N SER A 87 5.10 12.74 -7.15
CA SER A 87 4.44 11.80 -8.04
C SER A 87 4.09 12.48 -9.37
N VAL A 88 4.44 11.84 -10.50
CA VAL A 88 4.26 12.42 -11.85
C VAL A 88 3.31 11.64 -12.75
N CYS A 89 2.97 10.41 -12.35
CA CYS A 89 2.02 9.54 -13.06
C CYS A 89 1.47 8.46 -12.11
N PRO A 90 0.36 7.78 -12.48
CA PRO A 90 -0.21 6.73 -11.65
C PRO A 90 0.70 5.52 -11.43
N SER A 91 1.32 5.01 -12.50
CA SER A 91 2.19 3.82 -12.48
C SER A 91 3.22 3.90 -13.59
N GLY A 92 4.22 3.01 -13.58
CA GLY A 92 5.26 2.92 -14.61
C GLY A 92 4.81 2.35 -15.96
N ARG A 93 3.51 2.11 -16.18
CA ARG A 93 2.99 1.61 -17.46
C ARG A 93 3.03 2.71 -18.52
N GLU A 94 3.41 2.36 -19.73
CA GLU A 94 3.36 3.26 -20.88
C GLU A 94 1.94 3.83 -21.05
N GLY A 95 1.84 5.14 -21.30
CA GLY A 95 0.57 5.84 -21.42
C GLY A 95 -0.17 6.11 -20.10
N SER A 96 0.42 5.80 -18.96
CA SER A 96 -0.14 6.06 -17.61
C SER A 96 -0.04 7.55 -17.24
N TYR A 97 -0.70 8.43 -18.00
CA TYR A 97 -0.70 9.87 -17.75
C TYR A 97 -2.06 10.36 -17.26
N MET A 98 -2.04 11.22 -16.25
CA MET A 98 -3.24 11.93 -15.78
C MET A 98 -2.90 13.41 -15.48
N PRO A 99 -3.71 14.38 -15.96
CA PRO A 99 -3.47 15.81 -15.77
C PRO A 99 -3.30 16.27 -14.33
N VAL A 100 -3.92 15.59 -13.36
CA VAL A 100 -3.85 15.96 -11.93
C VAL A 100 -2.41 15.99 -11.39
N PHE A 101 -1.52 15.17 -11.91
CA PHE A 101 -0.11 15.14 -11.49
C PHE A 101 0.66 16.42 -11.86
N LEU A 102 0.20 17.17 -12.85
CA LEU A 102 0.80 18.47 -13.21
C LEU A 102 0.76 19.48 -12.06
N ALA A 103 -0.29 19.44 -11.24
CA ALA A 103 -0.40 20.34 -10.09
C ALA A 103 0.75 20.10 -9.10
N GLY A 104 0.99 18.85 -8.71
CA GLY A 104 2.10 18.46 -7.83
C GLY A 104 3.46 18.76 -8.45
N LYS A 105 3.67 18.34 -9.72
CA LYS A 105 4.94 18.57 -10.43
C LYS A 105 5.30 20.04 -10.52
N SER A 106 4.36 20.91 -10.89
CA SER A 106 4.59 22.35 -10.99
C SER A 106 5.01 22.97 -9.65
N HIS A 107 4.32 22.59 -8.55
CA HIS A 107 4.68 23.08 -7.22
C HIS A 107 6.03 22.54 -6.74
N ALA A 108 6.32 21.24 -6.99
CA ALA A 108 7.60 20.65 -6.63
C ALA A 108 8.78 21.37 -7.29
N LEU A 109 8.68 21.64 -8.61
CA LEU A 109 9.70 22.39 -9.36
C LEU A 109 9.87 23.82 -8.82
N SER A 110 8.77 24.51 -8.50
CA SER A 110 8.79 25.87 -7.95
C SER A 110 9.45 25.91 -6.56
N VAL A 111 9.09 24.98 -5.69
CA VAL A 111 9.67 24.86 -4.33
C VAL A 111 11.15 24.50 -4.42
N SER A 112 11.51 23.53 -5.24
CA SER A 112 12.91 23.14 -5.47
C SER A 112 13.77 24.30 -5.95
N ALA A 113 13.30 25.04 -6.95
CA ALA A 113 14.01 26.21 -7.46
C ALA A 113 14.20 27.29 -6.38
N ALA A 114 13.16 27.55 -5.56
CA ALA A 114 13.22 28.53 -4.48
C ALA A 114 14.16 28.12 -3.33
N LEU A 115 14.32 26.82 -3.08
CA LEU A 115 15.19 26.27 -2.03
C LEU A 115 16.60 25.91 -2.53
N GLY A 116 16.81 25.83 -3.85
CA GLY A 116 18.07 25.38 -4.44
C GLY A 116 18.39 23.91 -4.18
N VAL A 117 17.37 23.03 -4.20
CA VAL A 117 17.49 21.60 -3.91
C VAL A 117 17.00 20.75 -5.09
N PRO A 118 17.43 19.48 -5.25
CA PRO A 118 17.00 18.62 -6.36
C PRO A 118 15.52 18.23 -6.26
N VAL A 119 14.93 17.87 -7.44
CA VAL A 119 13.63 17.21 -7.56
C VAL A 119 13.83 15.76 -7.97
N TYR A 120 13.05 14.86 -7.36
CA TYR A 120 12.99 13.44 -7.67
C TYR A 120 11.57 13.06 -8.09
N GLU A 121 11.45 12.41 -9.25
CA GLU A 121 10.16 12.05 -9.85
C GLU A 121 9.89 10.56 -9.66
N PHE A 122 8.68 10.23 -9.18
CA PHE A 122 8.24 8.85 -8.93
C PHE A 122 6.83 8.64 -9.48
N THR A 123 6.41 7.38 -9.54
CA THR A 123 5.00 7.06 -9.75
C THR A 123 4.24 7.09 -8.41
N HIS A 124 2.94 7.37 -8.48
CA HIS A 124 2.06 7.27 -7.32
C HIS A 124 2.08 5.85 -6.69
N GLN A 125 2.14 4.81 -7.55
CA GLN A 125 2.21 3.42 -7.09
C GLN A 125 3.48 3.15 -6.27
N GLN A 126 4.65 3.66 -6.68
CA GLN A 126 5.88 3.58 -5.88
C GLN A 126 5.71 4.27 -4.52
N GLY A 127 5.10 5.46 -4.50
CA GLY A 127 4.78 6.17 -3.26
C GLY A 127 3.92 5.34 -2.32
N HIS A 128 2.87 4.70 -2.82
CA HIS A 128 2.00 3.83 -2.01
C HIS A 128 2.74 2.65 -1.41
N ILE A 129 3.54 1.95 -2.21
CA ILE A 129 4.30 0.79 -1.72
C ILE A 129 5.34 1.22 -0.70
N ARG A 130 6.07 2.32 -0.96
CA ARG A 130 7.07 2.82 -0.03
C ARG A 130 6.46 3.33 1.28
N ALA A 131 5.31 4.00 1.22
CA ALA A 131 4.56 4.41 2.42
C ALA A 131 4.10 3.19 3.24
N ALA A 132 3.58 2.16 2.56
CA ALA A 132 3.17 0.92 3.20
C ALA A 132 4.34 0.18 3.87
N ALA A 133 5.53 0.26 3.28
CA ALA A 133 6.76 -0.35 3.81
C ALA A 133 7.50 0.54 4.82
N PHE A 134 7.00 1.72 5.18
CA PHE A 134 7.72 2.72 5.98
C PHE A 134 8.24 2.18 7.32
N ASP A 135 7.43 1.39 8.03
CA ASP A 135 7.81 0.78 9.31
C ASP A 135 8.40 -0.64 9.16
N ASN A 136 8.60 -1.09 7.93
CA ASN A 136 9.08 -2.43 7.61
C ASN A 136 10.39 -2.34 6.83
N GLU A 137 11.41 -1.73 7.45
CA GLU A 137 12.72 -1.48 6.83
C GLU A 137 13.40 -2.75 6.33
N SER A 138 13.07 -3.91 6.92
CA SER A 138 13.58 -5.23 6.49
C SER A 138 13.19 -5.62 5.06
N LEU A 139 12.17 -4.95 4.47
CA LEU A 139 11.75 -5.12 3.08
C LEU A 139 12.61 -4.32 2.09
N LEU A 140 13.25 -3.25 2.55
CA LEU A 140 14.01 -2.36 1.67
C LEU A 140 15.25 -3.06 1.12
N GLY A 141 15.51 -2.87 -0.16
CA GLY A 141 16.64 -3.50 -0.86
C GLY A 141 16.46 -5.01 -1.12
N LYS A 142 15.25 -5.55 -0.97
CA LYS A 142 14.91 -6.94 -1.27
C LYS A 142 13.68 -7.04 -2.17
N ASP A 143 13.58 -8.11 -2.93
CA ASP A 143 12.35 -8.46 -3.64
C ASP A 143 11.31 -8.97 -2.64
N PHE A 144 10.07 -8.50 -2.78
CA PHE A 144 8.96 -8.94 -1.93
C PHE A 144 7.62 -8.91 -2.67
N PHE A 145 6.60 -9.48 -2.05
CA PHE A 145 5.23 -9.41 -2.53
C PHE A 145 4.43 -8.39 -1.73
N ALA A 146 3.45 -7.75 -2.37
CA ALA A 146 2.51 -6.90 -1.66
C ALA A 146 1.06 -7.20 -2.06
N PHE A 147 0.19 -7.22 -1.07
CA PHE A 147 -1.25 -7.17 -1.25
C PHE A 147 -1.74 -5.75 -1.02
N HIS A 148 -2.39 -5.17 -2.02
CA HIS A 148 -3.13 -3.92 -1.85
C HIS A 148 -4.62 -4.24 -1.77
N LEU A 149 -5.22 -4.07 -0.58
CA LEU A 149 -6.56 -4.51 -0.24
C LEU A 149 -7.42 -3.33 0.24
N SER A 150 -8.20 -2.74 -0.68
CA SER A 150 -9.05 -1.58 -0.42
C SER A 150 -10.46 -1.75 -1.02
N GLY A 151 -11.29 -0.72 -0.93
CA GLY A 151 -12.57 -0.66 -1.63
C GLY A 151 -12.43 -0.60 -3.15
N GLY A 152 -11.34 -0.02 -3.65
CA GLY A 152 -11.08 0.13 -5.10
C GLY A 152 -10.12 -0.92 -5.66
N THR A 153 -9.37 -1.64 -4.81
CA THR A 153 -8.27 -2.50 -5.25
C THR A 153 -8.18 -3.77 -4.42
N SER A 154 -7.91 -4.89 -5.08
CA SER A 154 -7.52 -6.16 -4.43
C SER A 154 -6.53 -6.86 -5.35
N GLU A 155 -5.26 -6.50 -5.22
CA GLU A 155 -4.18 -6.90 -6.10
C GLU A 155 -3.06 -7.58 -5.33
N LEU A 156 -2.42 -8.54 -5.99
CA LEU A 156 -1.15 -9.14 -5.59
C LEU A 156 -0.07 -8.62 -6.54
N LEU A 157 0.92 -7.97 -5.96
CA LEU A 157 2.04 -7.34 -6.65
C LEU A 157 3.33 -8.08 -6.34
N ARG A 158 4.22 -8.20 -7.32
CA ARG A 158 5.63 -8.51 -7.15
C ARG A 158 6.42 -7.22 -7.26
N ILE A 159 7.33 -7.00 -6.35
CA ILE A 159 8.08 -5.75 -6.21
C ILE A 159 9.56 -6.11 -6.18
N ASP A 160 10.32 -5.45 -7.04
CA ASP A 160 11.77 -5.58 -7.05
C ASP A 160 12.43 -4.78 -5.91
N SER A 161 13.66 -5.11 -5.60
CA SER A 161 14.44 -4.51 -4.51
C SER A 161 14.64 -3.00 -4.62
N SER A 162 14.54 -2.44 -5.84
CA SER A 162 14.69 -1.01 -6.10
C SER A 162 13.37 -0.25 -6.15
N LEU A 163 12.23 -0.93 -6.01
CA LEU A 163 10.87 -0.39 -6.21
C LEU A 163 10.63 0.18 -7.62
N SER A 164 11.50 -0.09 -8.57
CA SER A 164 11.39 0.40 -9.95
C SER A 164 10.45 -0.46 -10.79
N ASP A 165 10.38 -1.76 -10.52
CA ASP A 165 9.55 -2.72 -11.22
C ASP A 165 8.47 -3.28 -10.28
N ILE A 166 7.26 -2.72 -10.41
CA ILE A 166 6.08 -3.14 -9.65
C ILE A 166 5.13 -3.86 -10.61
N LYS A 167 5.08 -5.18 -10.52
CA LYS A 167 4.25 -6.01 -11.40
C LYS A 167 3.02 -6.53 -10.68
N LYS A 168 1.85 -6.28 -11.25
CA LYS A 168 0.63 -7.00 -10.85
C LYS A 168 0.71 -8.43 -11.38
N ILE A 169 0.78 -9.40 -10.48
CA ILE A 169 0.83 -10.83 -10.81
C ILE A 169 -0.46 -11.56 -10.50
N GLY A 170 -1.38 -10.95 -9.75
CA GLY A 170 -2.65 -11.56 -9.38
C GLY A 170 -3.62 -10.60 -8.71
N GLY A 171 -4.66 -11.16 -8.11
CA GLY A 171 -5.69 -10.42 -7.36
C GLY A 171 -7.11 -10.85 -7.70
N THR A 172 -8.09 -10.00 -7.38
CA THR A 172 -9.49 -10.31 -7.68
C THR A 172 -9.80 -10.14 -9.16
N THR A 173 -10.72 -10.99 -9.68
CA THR A 173 -11.26 -10.92 -11.05
C THR A 173 -12.63 -10.26 -11.11
N ASP A 174 -13.22 -9.91 -9.95
CA ASP A 174 -14.55 -9.34 -9.87
C ASP A 174 -14.60 -8.18 -8.85
N ILE A 175 -15.28 -8.33 -7.73
CA ILE A 175 -15.35 -7.29 -6.71
C ILE A 175 -14.14 -7.29 -5.77
N ASN A 176 -13.79 -6.14 -5.24
CA ASN A 176 -12.70 -6.00 -4.29
C ASN A 176 -13.08 -6.47 -2.88
N ALA A 177 -12.10 -6.89 -2.09
CA ALA A 177 -12.31 -7.33 -0.72
C ALA A 177 -12.97 -6.24 0.14
N GLY A 178 -12.59 -4.96 -0.04
CA GLY A 178 -13.23 -3.84 0.64
C GLY A 178 -14.68 -3.63 0.21
N GLN A 179 -15.01 -3.83 -1.07
CA GLN A 179 -16.40 -3.79 -1.53
C GLN A 179 -17.24 -4.91 -0.91
N LEU A 180 -16.70 -6.13 -0.80
CA LEU A 180 -17.37 -7.22 -0.10
C LEU A 180 -17.71 -6.84 1.35
N VAL A 181 -16.72 -6.32 2.08
CA VAL A 181 -16.87 -5.87 3.47
C VAL A 181 -17.91 -4.77 3.59
N ASP A 182 -17.80 -3.72 2.78
CA ASP A 182 -18.70 -2.56 2.84
C ASP A 182 -20.14 -2.90 2.44
N ARG A 183 -20.33 -3.67 1.35
CA ARG A 183 -21.67 -4.02 0.87
C ARG A 183 -22.42 -4.92 1.88
N LEU A 184 -21.72 -5.87 2.49
CA LEU A 184 -22.34 -6.71 3.50
C LEU A 184 -22.60 -5.95 4.80
N GLY A 185 -21.70 -5.04 5.20
CA GLY A 185 -21.95 -4.14 6.33
C GLY A 185 -23.19 -3.26 6.11
N VAL A 186 -23.33 -2.67 4.94
CA VAL A 186 -24.52 -1.89 4.55
C VAL A 186 -25.78 -2.77 4.53
N ALA A 187 -25.70 -4.01 4.05
CA ALA A 187 -26.81 -4.96 4.09
C ALA A 187 -27.23 -5.34 5.52
N MET A 188 -26.34 -5.22 6.50
CA MET A 188 -26.61 -5.37 7.94
C MET A 188 -27.11 -4.07 8.61
N GLY A 189 -27.27 -2.97 7.86
CA GLY A 189 -27.70 -1.66 8.37
C GLY A 189 -26.58 -0.76 8.89
N LEU A 190 -25.31 -1.10 8.66
CA LEU A 190 -24.16 -0.27 9.05
C LEU A 190 -23.97 0.90 8.08
N ARG A 191 -23.34 1.98 8.57
CA ARG A 191 -22.99 3.14 7.72
C ARG A 191 -21.76 2.85 6.87
N PHE A 192 -21.77 3.35 5.63
CA PHE A 192 -20.61 3.33 4.75
C PHE A 192 -19.58 4.40 5.16
N PRO A 193 -18.26 4.08 5.17
CA PRO A 193 -17.64 2.76 4.98
C PRO A 193 -17.83 1.88 6.22
N ALA A 194 -18.22 0.62 6.01
CA ALA A 194 -18.68 -0.27 7.08
C ALA A 194 -17.57 -1.12 7.75
N GLY A 195 -16.36 -1.11 7.20
CA GLY A 195 -15.29 -2.04 7.57
C GLY A 195 -14.99 -2.09 9.06
N LYS A 196 -14.83 -0.94 9.73
CA LYS A 196 -14.53 -0.89 11.18
C LYS A 196 -15.66 -1.44 12.06
N GLU A 197 -16.91 -1.15 11.70
CA GLU A 197 -18.06 -1.63 12.46
C GLU A 197 -18.30 -3.11 12.21
N LEU A 198 -18.16 -3.58 10.97
CA LEU A 198 -18.27 -4.99 10.63
C LEU A 198 -17.18 -5.81 11.33
N GLU A 199 -15.95 -5.29 11.43
CA GLU A 199 -14.86 -5.93 12.16
C GLU A 199 -15.19 -6.12 13.65
N LYS A 200 -15.75 -5.11 14.30
CA LYS A 200 -16.19 -5.22 15.72
C LYS A 200 -17.22 -6.34 15.91
N ILE A 201 -18.21 -6.41 15.02
CA ILE A 201 -19.25 -7.45 15.07
C ILE A 201 -18.62 -8.84 14.85
N ALA A 202 -17.69 -8.97 13.92
CA ALA A 202 -16.96 -10.20 13.67
C ALA A 202 -16.08 -10.61 14.86
N ALA A 203 -15.35 -9.65 15.48
CA ALA A 203 -14.50 -9.89 16.64
C ALA A 203 -15.30 -10.44 17.82
N GLU A 204 -16.50 -9.90 18.06
CA GLU A 204 -17.37 -10.37 19.12
C GLU A 204 -17.84 -11.81 18.87
N ALA A 205 -18.25 -12.13 17.64
CA ALA A 205 -18.68 -13.47 17.26
C ALA A 205 -17.55 -14.51 17.31
N LEU A 206 -16.32 -14.11 17.07
CA LEU A 206 -15.12 -14.95 17.23
C LEU A 206 -14.81 -15.18 18.71
N LYS A 207 -14.83 -14.11 19.52
CA LYS A 207 -14.53 -14.15 20.94
C LYS A 207 -15.50 -15.05 21.74
N ASN A 208 -16.78 -14.96 21.45
CA ASN A 208 -17.84 -15.74 22.13
C ASN A 208 -18.08 -17.11 21.47
N LYS A 209 -17.25 -17.50 20.50
CA LYS A 209 -17.31 -18.76 19.73
C LYS A 209 -18.61 -18.98 18.93
N SER A 210 -19.49 -18.01 18.84
CA SER A 210 -20.77 -18.15 18.11
C SER A 210 -20.58 -18.44 16.63
N TYR A 211 -19.48 -17.96 16.02
CA TYR A 211 -19.10 -18.33 14.67
C TYR A 211 -18.67 -19.79 14.55
N ALA A 212 -17.79 -20.25 15.45
CA ALA A 212 -17.29 -21.63 15.42
C ALA A 212 -18.45 -22.63 15.64
N ASP A 213 -19.36 -22.33 16.57
CA ASP A 213 -20.49 -23.19 16.91
C ASP A 213 -21.56 -23.22 15.82
N SER A 214 -21.64 -22.21 14.95
CA SER A 214 -22.62 -22.13 13.86
C SER A 214 -22.38 -23.13 12.74
N GLY A 215 -21.12 -23.54 12.52
CA GLY A 215 -20.73 -24.34 11.36
C GLY A 215 -20.87 -23.62 10.02
N PHE A 216 -21.23 -22.33 10.01
CA PHE A 216 -21.41 -21.54 8.79
C PHE A 216 -20.07 -21.15 8.17
N VAL A 217 -19.84 -21.54 6.91
CA VAL A 217 -18.61 -21.25 6.19
C VAL A 217 -18.91 -20.70 4.80
N LEU A 218 -18.25 -19.58 4.44
CA LEU A 218 -18.30 -19.04 3.08
C LEU A 218 -17.17 -19.66 2.23
N PRO A 219 -17.39 -19.93 0.93
CA PRO A 219 -16.38 -20.53 0.07
C PRO A 219 -15.24 -19.57 -0.21
N SER A 220 -14.02 -20.10 -0.36
CA SER A 220 -12.86 -19.35 -0.84
C SER A 220 -12.54 -19.80 -2.27
N SER A 221 -12.75 -18.92 -3.24
CA SER A 221 -12.52 -19.17 -4.66
C SER A 221 -11.17 -18.60 -5.07
N VAL A 222 -10.21 -19.47 -5.33
CA VAL A 222 -8.85 -19.12 -5.80
C VAL A 222 -8.49 -20.03 -6.97
N ARG A 223 -7.96 -19.43 -8.05
CA ARG A 223 -7.40 -20.13 -9.21
C ARG A 223 -6.03 -19.51 -9.53
N SER A 224 -4.96 -20.26 -9.35
CA SER A 224 -3.59 -19.74 -9.45
C SER A 224 -3.41 -18.47 -8.57
N LEU A 225 -3.01 -17.35 -9.14
CA LEU A 225 -2.83 -16.07 -8.44
C LEU A 225 -4.09 -15.16 -8.45
N SER A 226 -5.22 -15.67 -8.92
CA SER A 226 -6.47 -14.92 -8.99
C SER A 226 -7.52 -15.47 -8.03
N CYS A 227 -8.40 -14.57 -7.53
CA CYS A 227 -9.52 -14.92 -6.68
C CYS A 227 -10.82 -14.23 -7.14
N SER A 228 -11.96 -14.61 -6.56
CA SER A 228 -13.24 -13.95 -6.77
C SER A 228 -14.04 -13.87 -5.47
N PHE A 229 -14.79 -12.77 -5.30
CA PHE A 229 -15.58 -12.50 -4.11
C PHE A 229 -17.09 -12.31 -4.38
N SER A 230 -17.54 -12.17 -5.64
CA SER A 230 -18.95 -11.95 -5.97
C SER A 230 -19.85 -13.11 -5.50
N GLY A 231 -19.37 -14.35 -5.68
CA GLY A 231 -20.09 -15.53 -5.17
C GLY A 231 -20.14 -15.59 -3.65
N VAL A 232 -19.13 -15.08 -2.98
CA VAL A 232 -19.08 -14.92 -1.51
C VAL A 232 -20.10 -13.89 -1.06
N GLU A 233 -20.15 -12.71 -1.70
CA GLU A 233 -21.14 -11.66 -1.45
C GLU A 233 -22.57 -12.22 -1.55
N THR A 234 -22.88 -12.91 -2.64
CA THR A 234 -24.20 -13.49 -2.89
C THR A 234 -24.61 -14.49 -1.79
N LYS A 235 -23.69 -15.40 -1.42
CA LYS A 235 -23.97 -16.39 -0.37
C LYS A 235 -24.16 -15.74 1.00
N ALA A 236 -23.32 -14.77 1.35
CA ALA A 236 -23.43 -14.04 2.61
C ALA A 236 -24.73 -13.22 2.68
N ALA A 237 -25.09 -12.51 1.59
CA ALA A 237 -26.35 -11.77 1.51
C ALA A 237 -27.59 -12.67 1.62
N ASN A 238 -27.56 -13.87 1.00
CA ASN A 238 -28.62 -14.85 1.13
C ASN A 238 -28.71 -15.42 2.56
N ALA A 239 -27.59 -15.68 3.22
CA ALA A 239 -27.59 -16.11 4.62
C ALA A 239 -28.24 -15.07 5.54
N LEU A 240 -27.94 -13.78 5.36
CA LEU A 240 -28.59 -12.68 6.09
C LEU A 240 -30.11 -12.66 5.86
N LYS A 241 -30.57 -12.80 4.60
CA LYS A 241 -31.99 -12.87 4.26
C LYS A 241 -32.69 -14.06 4.89
N ASN A 242 -31.99 -15.17 5.05
CA ASN A 242 -32.50 -16.39 5.68
C ASN A 242 -32.41 -16.37 7.22
N GLY A 243 -32.04 -15.23 7.83
CA GLY A 243 -32.03 -15.04 9.28
C GLY A 243 -30.74 -15.48 9.99
N GLU A 244 -29.65 -15.72 9.24
CA GLU A 244 -28.36 -15.99 9.88
C GLU A 244 -27.90 -14.76 10.68
N LYS A 245 -27.26 -14.99 11.83
CA LYS A 245 -26.82 -13.93 12.73
C LYS A 245 -25.76 -13.04 12.07
N HIS A 246 -25.88 -11.73 12.22
CA HIS A 246 -24.91 -10.75 11.68
C HIS A 246 -23.49 -11.07 12.10
N GLY A 247 -23.26 -11.44 13.38
CA GLY A 247 -21.93 -11.82 13.88
C GLY A 247 -21.34 -13.02 13.17
N THR A 248 -22.14 -14.05 12.93
CA THR A 248 -21.73 -15.26 12.18
C THR A 248 -21.30 -14.90 10.75
N VAL A 249 -22.12 -14.13 10.04
CA VAL A 249 -21.83 -13.75 8.65
C VAL A 249 -20.62 -12.82 8.59
N ALA A 250 -20.51 -11.86 9.51
CA ALA A 250 -19.35 -10.95 9.58
C ALA A 250 -18.04 -11.73 9.81
N ALA A 251 -18.01 -12.65 10.78
CA ALA A 251 -16.85 -13.49 11.04
C ALA A 251 -16.50 -14.40 9.84
N ALA A 252 -17.52 -14.98 9.19
CA ALA A 252 -17.33 -15.80 7.99
C ALA A 252 -16.73 -15.04 6.82
N VAL A 253 -17.04 -13.74 6.67
CA VAL A 253 -16.45 -12.87 5.63
C VAL A 253 -14.95 -12.70 5.88
N TYR A 254 -14.53 -12.32 7.08
CA TYR A 254 -13.10 -12.18 7.40
C TYR A 254 -12.35 -13.51 7.30
N ASP A 255 -12.96 -14.61 7.75
CA ASP A 255 -12.41 -15.95 7.58
C ASP A 255 -12.23 -16.33 6.11
N CYS A 256 -13.22 -16.04 5.26
CA CYS A 256 -13.13 -16.27 3.83
C CYS A 256 -12.01 -15.46 3.19
N ILE A 257 -11.87 -14.16 3.53
CA ILE A 257 -10.79 -13.30 3.04
C ILE A 257 -9.44 -13.86 3.48
N ALA A 258 -9.28 -14.21 4.76
CA ALA A 258 -8.04 -14.78 5.29
C ALA A 258 -7.64 -16.09 4.59
N ARG A 259 -8.59 -17.01 4.38
CA ARG A 259 -8.35 -18.27 3.64
C ARG A 259 -7.98 -18.00 2.17
N THR A 260 -8.59 -17.01 1.55
CA THR A 260 -8.31 -16.62 0.17
C THR A 260 -6.90 -16.07 0.06
N LEU A 261 -6.52 -15.13 0.94
CA LEU A 261 -5.18 -14.54 0.96
C LEU A 261 -4.10 -15.57 1.29
N ALA A 262 -4.34 -16.47 2.27
CA ALA A 262 -3.40 -17.52 2.61
C ALA A 262 -3.15 -18.50 1.43
N LYS A 263 -4.17 -18.81 0.63
CA LYS A 263 -4.01 -19.58 -0.61
C LYS A 263 -3.20 -18.81 -1.65
N LEU A 264 -3.48 -17.53 -1.86
CA LEU A 264 -2.73 -16.68 -2.79
C LEU A 264 -1.27 -16.55 -2.39
N VAL A 265 -0.96 -16.43 -1.09
CA VAL A 265 0.42 -16.44 -0.57
C VAL A 265 1.15 -17.73 -0.96
N LYS A 266 0.54 -18.88 -0.69
CA LYS A 266 1.13 -20.19 -1.03
C LYS A 266 1.35 -20.34 -2.52
N ASN A 267 0.34 -19.99 -3.31
CA ASN A 267 0.43 -20.07 -4.78
C ASN A 267 1.50 -19.09 -5.34
N ALA A 268 1.71 -17.91 -4.70
CA ALA A 268 2.75 -16.99 -5.12
C ALA A 268 4.16 -17.54 -4.89
N ILE A 269 4.38 -18.27 -3.79
CA ILE A 269 5.65 -18.95 -3.52
C ILE A 269 5.91 -20.04 -4.56
N GLU A 270 4.89 -20.86 -4.85
CA GLU A 270 4.97 -21.91 -5.87
C GLU A 270 5.29 -21.32 -7.24
N PHE A 271 4.59 -20.24 -7.63
CA PHE A 271 4.82 -19.51 -8.89
C PHE A 271 6.25 -19.00 -9.03
N GLU A 272 6.82 -18.41 -7.97
CA GLU A 272 8.23 -17.95 -7.96
C GLU A 272 9.20 -19.12 -8.12
N THR A 273 8.95 -20.23 -7.41
CA THR A 273 9.80 -21.41 -7.48
C THR A 273 9.80 -22.03 -8.89
N GLU A 274 8.63 -22.11 -9.54
CA GLU A 274 8.51 -22.60 -10.91
C GLU A 274 9.21 -21.68 -11.92
N ASN A 275 9.11 -20.36 -11.77
CA ASN A 275 9.78 -19.40 -12.65
C ASN A 275 11.31 -19.47 -12.50
N ALA A 276 11.81 -19.53 -11.27
CA ALA A 276 13.23 -19.69 -11.00
C ALA A 276 13.79 -21.00 -11.61
N ALA A 277 13.03 -22.10 -11.54
CA ALA A 277 13.41 -23.36 -12.15
C ALA A 277 13.43 -23.29 -13.70
N ARG A 278 12.51 -22.58 -14.33
CA ARG A 278 12.47 -22.34 -15.78
C ARG A 278 13.65 -21.50 -16.26
N ASP A 279 13.97 -20.43 -15.54
CA ASP A 279 15.10 -19.54 -15.84
C ASP A 279 16.42 -20.28 -15.67
N ALA A 280 16.60 -21.10 -14.63
CA ALA A 280 17.77 -21.95 -14.44
C ALA A 280 17.93 -23.01 -15.55
N CYS A 281 16.85 -23.58 -16.07
CA CYS A 281 16.87 -24.53 -17.17
C CYS A 281 17.26 -23.90 -18.51
N SER A 282 17.00 -22.61 -18.70
CA SER A 282 17.37 -21.85 -19.90
C SER A 282 18.86 -21.44 -19.94
N ILE A 283 19.50 -21.38 -18.78
CA ILE A 283 20.94 -21.07 -18.62
C ILE A 283 21.67 -22.41 -18.35
N SER A 284 22.14 -23.04 -19.42
CA SER A 284 22.88 -24.31 -19.30
C SER A 284 24.13 -24.16 -18.44
N LYS A 285 24.19 -24.99 -17.36
CA LYS A 285 25.33 -25.23 -16.45
C LYS A 285 25.57 -24.14 -15.38
N CYS A 286 24.91 -24.32 -14.24
CA CYS A 286 25.59 -24.08 -12.97
C CYS A 286 25.00 -24.98 -11.89
N SER A 287 25.86 -25.50 -11.03
CA SER A 287 25.64 -26.45 -9.94
C SER A 287 24.39 -26.17 -9.12
N ILE A 288 23.58 -27.22 -8.92
CA ILE A 288 22.51 -27.28 -7.93
C ILE A 288 23.18 -27.16 -6.54
N GLY A 289 23.26 -25.94 -6.03
CA GLY A 289 23.46 -25.69 -4.62
C GLY A 289 22.11 -25.91 -3.94
N ASP A 290 22.12 -26.54 -2.77
CA ASP A 290 21.00 -26.70 -1.85
C ASP A 290 20.44 -25.32 -1.50
N GLU A 291 19.51 -24.79 -2.31
CA GLU A 291 18.75 -23.59 -1.95
C GLU A 291 17.74 -24.00 -0.87
N THR A 292 18.16 -23.90 0.39
CA THR A 292 17.23 -23.81 1.52
C THR A 292 16.15 -22.79 1.15
N ALA A 293 14.88 -23.21 1.14
CA ALA A 293 13.73 -22.39 0.73
C ALA A 293 13.80 -21.02 1.42
N SER A 294 14.22 -20.00 0.65
CA SER A 294 14.39 -18.63 1.15
C SER A 294 13.02 -18.13 1.61
N THR A 295 12.95 -17.65 2.86
CA THR A 295 11.74 -17.03 3.42
C THR A 295 11.31 -15.87 2.56
N LYS A 296 10.05 -15.88 2.10
CA LYS A 296 9.48 -14.81 1.26
C LYS A 296 8.73 -13.80 2.11
N SER A 297 8.92 -12.53 1.82
CA SER A 297 8.26 -11.43 2.54
C SER A 297 6.99 -10.98 1.80
N PHE A 298 5.91 -10.78 2.55
CA PHE A 298 4.62 -10.31 2.07
C PHE A 298 4.17 -9.07 2.84
N LEU A 299 3.99 -7.95 2.14
CA LEU A 299 3.45 -6.71 2.69
C LEU A 299 1.94 -6.63 2.43
N PHE A 300 1.17 -6.37 3.47
CA PHE A 300 -0.29 -6.16 3.38
C PHE A 300 -0.61 -4.69 3.63
N ALA A 301 -1.19 -4.03 2.64
CA ALA A 301 -1.56 -2.62 2.65
C ALA A 301 -3.04 -2.42 2.28
N GLY A 302 -3.60 -1.27 2.64
CA GLY A 302 -4.98 -0.91 2.36
C GLY A 302 -5.92 -1.10 3.55
N GLY A 303 -7.13 -0.54 3.44
CA GLY A 303 -8.09 -0.49 4.54
C GLY A 303 -8.51 -1.87 5.08
N VAL A 304 -8.63 -2.89 4.21
CA VAL A 304 -8.96 -4.26 4.62
C VAL A 304 -7.79 -4.90 5.37
N ALA A 305 -6.57 -4.67 4.92
CA ALA A 305 -5.36 -5.18 5.56
C ALA A 305 -5.10 -4.56 6.95
N SER A 306 -5.73 -3.43 7.26
CA SER A 306 -5.63 -2.80 8.58
C SER A 306 -6.43 -3.55 9.67
N SER A 307 -7.30 -4.48 9.30
CA SER A 307 -8.10 -5.28 10.22
C SER A 307 -7.22 -6.17 11.10
N THR A 308 -7.37 -6.04 12.41
CA THR A 308 -6.65 -6.83 13.41
C THR A 308 -7.01 -8.30 13.31
N ILE A 309 -8.30 -8.61 13.14
CA ILE A 309 -8.79 -9.99 12.99
C ILE A 309 -8.16 -10.66 11.77
N LEU A 310 -8.11 -9.95 10.66
CA LEU A 310 -7.53 -10.49 9.43
C LEU A 310 -6.04 -10.80 9.60
N ARG A 311 -5.30 -9.93 10.29
CA ARG A 311 -3.88 -10.14 10.60
C ARG A 311 -3.66 -11.39 11.45
N GLU A 312 -4.43 -11.55 12.52
CA GLU A 312 -4.37 -12.72 13.40
C GLU A 312 -4.72 -14.01 12.64
N MET A 313 -5.78 -14.00 11.84
CA MET A 313 -6.18 -15.14 11.02
C MET A 313 -5.14 -15.52 9.97
N LEU A 314 -4.45 -14.55 9.37
CA LEU A 314 -3.38 -14.80 8.40
C LEU A 314 -2.15 -15.40 9.10
N ALA A 315 -1.73 -14.85 10.22
CA ALA A 315 -0.61 -15.35 11.01
C ALA A 315 -0.84 -16.81 11.42
N ASP A 316 -2.05 -17.14 11.93
CA ASP A 316 -2.41 -18.50 12.28
C ASP A 316 -2.37 -19.47 11.09
N ARG A 317 -2.91 -19.06 9.92
CA ARG A 317 -2.97 -19.93 8.73
C ARG A 317 -1.63 -20.14 8.04
N LEU A 318 -0.69 -19.23 8.23
CA LEU A 318 0.61 -19.23 7.58
C LEU A 318 1.78 -19.57 8.51
N HIS A 319 1.53 -19.88 9.79
CA HIS A 319 2.59 -20.14 10.79
C HIS A 319 3.56 -21.28 10.44
N LYS A 320 3.15 -22.22 9.56
CA LYS A 320 4.01 -23.32 9.06
C LYS A 320 4.55 -23.06 7.64
N THR A 321 4.27 -21.91 7.07
CA THR A 321 4.73 -21.53 5.73
C THR A 321 5.97 -20.65 5.89
N PRO A 322 7.04 -20.82 5.10
CA PRO A 322 8.26 -20.02 5.22
C PRO A 322 8.04 -18.61 4.66
N VAL A 323 7.29 -17.79 5.40
CA VAL A 323 6.93 -16.41 5.02
C VAL A 323 7.08 -15.47 6.20
N GLU A 324 7.45 -14.22 5.88
CA GLU A 324 7.36 -13.07 6.78
C GLU A 324 6.17 -12.21 6.38
N LEU A 325 5.28 -11.93 7.34
CA LEU A 325 4.10 -11.11 7.12
C LEU A 325 4.33 -9.71 7.67
N HIS A 326 4.26 -8.72 6.81
CA HIS A 326 4.42 -7.30 7.13
C HIS A 326 3.09 -6.59 6.89
N PHE A 327 2.74 -5.67 7.79
CA PHE A 327 1.48 -4.93 7.69
C PHE A 327 1.74 -3.43 7.76
N SER A 328 1.18 -2.70 6.82
CA SER A 328 1.22 -1.23 6.83
C SER A 328 0.44 -0.66 8.00
N ARG A 329 0.88 0.49 8.52
CA ARG A 329 0.05 1.30 9.41
C ARG A 329 -1.21 1.75 8.67
N PRO A 330 -2.40 1.74 9.32
CA PRO A 330 -3.65 2.17 8.67
C PRO A 330 -3.58 3.58 8.08
N VAL A 331 -2.90 4.51 8.76
CA VAL A 331 -2.73 5.89 8.31
C VAL A 331 -1.91 6.01 7.02
N LEU A 332 -0.98 5.08 6.76
CA LEU A 332 -0.15 5.03 5.56
C LEU A 332 -0.76 4.19 4.42
N SER A 333 -1.91 3.57 4.66
CA SER A 333 -2.62 2.74 3.67
C SER A 333 -3.56 3.53 2.75
N SER A 334 -3.79 4.82 3.01
CA SER A 334 -4.53 5.75 2.14
C SER A 334 -3.56 6.65 1.39
N ASP A 335 -4.03 7.36 0.35
CA ASP A 335 -3.22 8.32 -0.41
C ASP A 335 -2.47 9.27 0.53
N ASN A 336 -1.16 9.34 0.36
CA ASN A 336 -0.27 10.20 1.14
C ASN A 336 1.05 10.45 0.39
N ALA A 337 1.77 11.49 0.79
CA ALA A 337 3.05 11.85 0.20
C ALA A 337 4.26 11.32 1.00
N VAL A 338 4.05 10.58 2.09
CA VAL A 338 5.15 10.06 2.94
C VAL A 338 6.08 9.14 2.16
N GLY A 339 5.51 8.22 1.36
CA GLY A 339 6.31 7.33 0.54
C GLY A 339 7.12 8.06 -0.53
N ILE A 340 6.57 9.11 -1.11
CA ILE A 340 7.27 9.98 -2.08
C ILE A 340 8.43 10.72 -1.41
N ALA A 341 8.25 11.24 -0.18
CA ALA A 341 9.33 11.85 0.57
C ALA A 341 10.45 10.86 0.92
N ALA A 342 10.08 9.63 1.32
CA ALA A 342 11.03 8.57 1.64
C ALA A 342 11.83 8.13 0.41
N LEU A 343 11.17 7.94 -0.74
CA LEU A 343 11.84 7.61 -2.01
C LEU A 343 12.83 8.70 -2.42
N ALA A 344 12.48 9.97 -2.25
CA ALA A 344 13.39 11.09 -2.54
C ALA A 344 14.65 11.04 -1.66
N ALA A 345 14.51 10.65 -0.39
CA ALA A 345 15.64 10.47 0.51
C ALA A 345 16.56 9.31 0.07
N GLU A 346 15.99 8.22 -0.38
CA GLU A 346 16.72 7.04 -0.85
C GLU A 346 17.47 7.33 -2.15
N GLU A 347 16.81 7.98 -3.12
CA GLU A 347 17.40 8.36 -4.41
C GLU A 347 18.56 9.36 -4.21
N ASP A 348 18.39 10.34 -3.32
CA ASP A 348 19.45 11.28 -2.98
C ASP A 348 20.65 10.58 -2.33
N ALA A 349 20.43 9.62 -1.44
CA ALA A 349 21.50 8.85 -0.82
C ALA A 349 22.25 7.98 -1.85
N PHE A 350 21.54 7.42 -2.84
CA PHE A 350 22.13 6.64 -3.92
C PHE A 350 23.00 7.53 -4.81
N ASN A 351 22.49 8.68 -5.26
CA ASN A 351 23.21 9.64 -6.10
C ASN A 351 24.45 10.22 -5.40
N GLY A 352 24.36 10.46 -4.09
CA GLY A 352 25.49 10.91 -3.27
C GLY A 352 26.62 9.87 -3.16
N ARG A 353 26.30 8.57 -3.20
CA ARG A 353 27.32 7.48 -3.20
C ARG A 353 28.02 7.33 -4.56
N THR A 354 27.29 7.54 -5.65
CA THR A 354 27.83 7.44 -7.02
C THR A 354 28.68 8.65 -7.41
N ALA A 355 28.48 9.80 -6.77
CA ALA A 355 29.22 11.04 -7.01
C ALA A 355 30.55 11.15 -6.25
N THR A 356 30.95 10.16 -5.43
CA THR A 356 32.27 10.12 -4.80
C THR A 356 33.30 9.69 -5.86
N PRO A 357 34.23 10.58 -6.31
CA PRO A 357 35.24 10.22 -7.29
C PRO A 357 36.14 9.15 -6.66
N GLY A 358 36.33 8.04 -7.37
CA GLY A 358 37.39 7.09 -7.07
C GLY A 358 38.67 7.87 -6.93
N GLY A 359 39.35 7.78 -5.76
CA GLY A 359 40.61 8.44 -5.51
C GLY A 359 41.61 8.08 -6.56
N THR A 360 42.22 9.11 -7.12
CA THR A 360 43.45 9.05 -7.90
C THR A 360 44.61 8.69 -7.00
#